data_744fe4aee548544ed9c1ca895bdad2bc
#
_entry.id   744fe4aee548544ed9c1ca895bdad2bc
#
_cell.length_a   1.000
_cell.length_b   1.000
_cell.length_c   1.000
_cell.angle_alpha   90.00
_cell.angle_beta   90.00
_cell.angle_gamma   90.00
#
_symmetry.space_group_name_H-M   'P 1'
#
loop_
_entity.id
_entity.type
_entity.pdbx_description
1 polymer ?
#
loop_
_entity_poly.entity_id
_entity_poly.type
_entity_poly.pdbx_seq_one_letter_code
_entity_poly.pdbx_strand_id
1 'polypeptide(L)'
;MLFDFLINMETQLTWYGHAAFKIKTVTGKILLIDPWVTNPAFARGKDELTSLDRVDLILPTHGHSDHVGNAVEIGKRTGAILVSNFDLNAAMISTLGYPEAQASNETTGHLGGELSLLDGEVRVQFVPAWHGSSVQRDEDATPVYAGSPTGLIVTLRNGPTIYHTGDTDLFSDMALVKRFHKIDVMLVCIGDHFTMGPARAAEAVKLVTPNMVVPMHYGTFPVLTGTPEMLERELKKRKLESKLRLMKIGETITL
;
A
#
# COMPACT_ATOMS: atom_id res chain seq x y z
N MET A 1 30.90 -30.54 -0.48
CA MET A 1 29.99 -30.38 0.65
C MET A 1 29.83 -28.87 0.87
N LEU A 2 29.05 -28.25 -0.01
CA LEU A 2 28.60 -26.86 0.13
C LEU A 2 27.24 -26.95 0.85
N PHE A 3 27.22 -26.88 2.15
CA PHE A 3 25.98 -26.71 2.90
C PHE A 3 25.60 -25.24 2.81
N ASP A 4 24.50 -25.03 2.12
CA ASP A 4 23.77 -23.80 1.98
C ASP A 4 23.59 -23.09 3.33
N PHE A 5 24.17 -21.93 3.49
CA PHE A 5 23.65 -20.91 4.38
C PHE A 5 22.34 -20.39 3.73
N LEU A 6 21.28 -21.17 3.79
CA LEU A 6 19.93 -20.65 3.68
C LEU A 6 19.74 -19.75 4.93
N ILE A 7 20.16 -18.50 4.82
CA ILE A 7 19.63 -17.46 5.68
C ILE A 7 18.14 -17.53 5.44
N ASN A 8 17.40 -18.00 6.43
CA ASN A 8 15.95 -18.03 6.41
C ASN A 8 15.50 -16.55 6.42
N MET A 9 15.49 -15.92 5.22
CA MET A 9 15.09 -14.53 5.11
C MET A 9 13.57 -14.50 5.19
N GLU A 10 13.06 -13.86 6.23
CA GLU A 10 11.64 -13.69 6.45
C GLU A 10 11.17 -12.41 5.73
N THR A 11 9.91 -12.38 5.32
CA THR A 11 9.31 -11.18 4.78
C THR A 11 9.26 -10.09 5.84
N GLN A 12 9.68 -8.89 5.49
CA GLN A 12 9.65 -7.73 6.38
C GLN A 12 8.65 -6.69 5.86
N LEU A 13 7.87 -6.13 6.77
CA LEU A 13 6.96 -5.01 6.53
C LEU A 13 7.40 -3.81 7.35
N THR A 14 7.69 -2.69 6.71
CA THR A 14 8.02 -1.41 7.37
C THR A 14 6.91 -0.41 7.11
N TRP A 15 6.43 0.29 8.13
CA TRP A 15 5.48 1.37 8.00
C TRP A 15 6.18 2.73 8.08
N TYR A 16 6.09 3.53 7.04
CA TYR A 16 6.67 4.87 6.99
C TYR A 16 5.75 5.98 7.51
N GLY A 17 4.56 5.62 7.96
CA GLY A 17 3.49 6.56 8.30
C GLY A 17 2.49 6.72 7.17
N HIS A 18 1.34 7.33 7.46
CA HIS A 18 0.23 7.49 6.53
C HIS A 18 -0.15 6.16 5.88
N ALA A 19 -0.17 6.07 4.55
CA ALA A 19 -0.42 4.85 3.79
C ALA A 19 0.88 4.22 3.22
N ALA A 20 2.05 4.75 3.58
CA ALA A 20 3.33 4.38 2.97
C ALA A 20 3.96 3.14 3.64
N PHE A 21 4.14 2.07 2.86
CA PHE A 21 4.74 0.83 3.32
C PHE A 21 5.88 0.34 2.43
N LYS A 22 6.90 -0.26 3.07
CA LYS A 22 7.94 -1.04 2.40
C LYS A 22 7.77 -2.51 2.75
N ILE A 23 7.82 -3.36 1.72
CA ILE A 23 7.86 -4.81 1.85
C ILE A 23 9.23 -5.27 1.34
N LYS A 24 9.96 -6.06 2.15
CA LYS A 24 11.15 -6.78 1.71
C LYS A 24 10.82 -8.27 1.69
N THR A 25 10.92 -8.87 0.51
CA THR A 25 10.61 -10.30 0.32
C THR A 25 11.72 -11.19 0.87
N VAL A 26 11.44 -12.49 0.97
CA VAL A 26 12.42 -13.51 1.39
C VAL A 26 13.64 -13.61 0.47
N THR A 27 13.55 -13.13 -0.76
CA THR A 27 14.68 -13.07 -1.73
C THR A 27 15.37 -11.71 -1.72
N GLY A 28 14.91 -10.77 -0.89
CA GLY A 28 15.48 -9.42 -0.77
C GLY A 28 14.94 -8.40 -1.77
N LYS A 29 13.86 -8.72 -2.51
CA LYS A 29 13.18 -7.73 -3.35
C LYS A 29 12.49 -6.68 -2.51
N ILE A 30 12.52 -5.43 -2.96
CA ILE A 30 11.94 -4.28 -2.27
C ILE A 30 10.74 -3.76 -3.05
N LEU A 31 9.58 -3.76 -2.41
CA LEU A 31 8.34 -3.18 -2.92
C LEU A 31 7.96 -1.98 -2.05
N LEU A 32 7.50 -0.92 -2.66
CA LEU A 32 6.93 0.24 -1.97
C LEU A 32 5.46 0.39 -2.38
N ILE A 33 4.57 0.46 -1.40
CA ILE A 33 3.16 0.80 -1.61
C ILE A 33 2.95 2.23 -1.12
N ASP A 34 2.32 3.06 -1.95
CA ASP A 34 1.99 4.47 -1.66
C ASP A 34 3.17 5.25 -1.06
N PRO A 35 4.32 5.38 -1.79
CA PRO A 35 5.60 5.76 -1.23
C PRO A 35 5.74 7.24 -0.89
N TRP A 36 4.87 7.78 -0.04
CA TRP A 36 5.06 9.10 0.56
C TRP A 36 5.99 9.00 1.78
N VAL A 37 7.25 8.65 1.50
CA VAL A 37 8.29 8.42 2.53
C VAL A 37 8.59 9.68 3.34
N THR A 38 8.48 10.86 2.70
CA THR A 38 8.73 12.16 3.35
C THR A 38 7.48 12.78 3.99
N ASN A 39 6.46 11.98 4.30
CA ASN A 39 5.25 12.48 4.96
C ASN A 39 5.58 13.16 6.31
N PRO A 40 4.79 14.17 6.75
CA PRO A 40 5.14 14.98 7.92
C PRO A 40 5.14 14.21 9.24
N ALA A 41 4.51 13.04 9.31
CA ALA A 41 4.50 12.20 10.50
C ALA A 41 5.79 11.37 10.67
N PHE A 42 6.61 11.23 9.61
CA PHE A 42 7.85 10.46 9.65
C PHE A 42 9.09 11.36 9.73
N ALA A 43 9.53 11.67 10.92
CA ALA A 43 10.65 12.61 11.16
C ALA A 43 11.96 12.24 10.43
N ARG A 44 12.23 10.93 10.20
CA ARG A 44 13.40 10.43 9.46
C ARG A 44 13.13 10.19 7.98
N GLY A 45 12.01 10.67 7.45
CA GLY A 45 11.59 10.37 6.08
C GLY A 45 12.60 10.77 5.00
N LYS A 46 13.30 11.91 5.17
CA LYS A 46 14.35 12.37 4.24
C LYS A 46 15.58 11.45 4.25
N ASP A 47 15.99 11.00 5.42
CA ASP A 47 17.15 10.09 5.56
C ASP A 47 16.80 8.72 4.99
N GLU A 48 15.61 8.21 5.30
CA GLU A 48 15.12 6.94 4.74
C GLU A 48 15.01 7.03 3.22
N LEU A 49 14.41 8.09 2.67
CA LEU A 49 14.32 8.30 1.23
C LEU A 49 15.71 8.27 0.57
N THR A 50 16.70 8.93 1.17
CA THR A 50 18.07 8.96 0.66
C THR A 50 18.73 7.59 0.70
N SER A 51 18.43 6.76 1.71
CA SER A 51 19.00 5.43 1.90
C SER A 51 18.37 4.32 1.03
N LEU A 52 17.28 4.62 0.32
CA LEU A 52 16.63 3.67 -0.59
C LEU A 52 17.45 3.51 -1.89
N ASP A 53 18.59 2.82 -1.84
CA ASP A 53 19.46 2.61 -3.01
C ASP A 53 18.89 1.62 -4.03
N ARG A 54 17.97 0.75 -3.59
CA ARG A 54 17.31 -0.24 -4.43
C ARG A 54 15.82 -0.31 -4.09
N VAL A 55 15.00 -0.20 -5.13
CA VAL A 55 13.57 -0.54 -5.10
C VAL A 55 13.27 -1.30 -6.38
N ASP A 56 12.60 -2.44 -6.27
CA ASP A 56 12.25 -3.26 -7.44
C ASP A 56 10.87 -2.85 -8.00
N LEU A 57 9.86 -2.62 -7.13
CA LEU A 57 8.51 -2.23 -7.53
C LEU A 57 8.00 -1.03 -6.74
N ILE A 58 7.26 -0.14 -7.41
CA ILE A 58 6.47 0.95 -6.81
C ILE A 58 5.01 0.71 -7.18
N LEU A 59 4.14 0.63 -6.16
CA LEU A 59 2.74 0.25 -6.26
C LEU A 59 1.84 1.35 -5.67
N PRO A 60 1.55 2.43 -6.40
CA PRO A 60 0.58 3.42 -5.95
C PRO A 60 -0.84 2.88 -6.10
N THR A 61 -1.68 3.08 -5.08
CA THR A 61 -3.10 2.69 -5.09
C THR A 61 -3.95 3.63 -5.93
N HIS A 62 -3.62 4.93 -5.89
CA HIS A 62 -4.30 5.99 -6.63
C HIS A 62 -3.42 7.24 -6.75
N GLY A 63 -3.90 8.28 -7.45
CA GLY A 63 -3.07 9.39 -7.90
C GLY A 63 -2.91 10.57 -6.93
N HIS A 64 -3.50 10.56 -5.73
CA HIS A 64 -3.35 11.67 -4.79
C HIS A 64 -1.90 11.83 -4.31
N SER A 65 -1.50 13.06 -4.02
CA SER A 65 -0.11 13.43 -3.69
C SER A 65 0.44 12.73 -2.46
N ASP A 66 -0.40 12.43 -1.49
CA ASP A 66 -0.06 11.71 -0.25
C ASP A 66 0.06 10.18 -0.44
N HIS A 67 -0.17 9.68 -1.66
CA HIS A 67 0.04 8.28 -2.08
C HIS A 67 1.14 8.15 -3.14
N VAL A 68 1.08 8.93 -4.22
CA VAL A 68 2.17 8.91 -5.21
C VAL A 68 3.48 9.47 -4.65
N GLY A 69 3.40 10.43 -3.74
CA GLY A 69 4.49 10.95 -2.91
C GLY A 69 5.84 11.03 -3.60
N ASN A 70 6.81 10.26 -3.13
CA ASN A 70 8.17 10.22 -3.66
C ASN A 70 8.36 9.21 -4.82
N ALA A 71 7.28 8.64 -5.39
CA ALA A 71 7.37 7.57 -6.40
C ALA A 71 8.26 7.94 -7.59
N VAL A 72 8.09 9.15 -8.15
CA VAL A 72 8.86 9.61 -9.32
C VAL A 72 10.35 9.76 -9.00
N GLU A 73 10.68 10.36 -7.86
CA GLU A 73 12.06 10.52 -7.40
C GLU A 73 12.74 9.16 -7.19
N ILE A 74 12.06 8.26 -6.50
CA ILE A 74 12.56 6.90 -6.24
C ILE A 74 12.72 6.14 -7.56
N GLY A 75 11.71 6.16 -8.43
CA GLY A 75 11.75 5.49 -9.73
C GLY A 75 12.93 5.96 -10.60
N LYS A 76 13.15 7.27 -10.71
CA LYS A 76 14.29 7.83 -11.44
C LYS A 76 15.65 7.39 -10.90
N ARG A 77 15.77 7.29 -9.58
CA ARG A 77 17.04 6.96 -8.93
C ARG A 77 17.34 5.47 -8.92
N THR A 78 16.34 4.63 -8.67
CA THR A 78 16.53 3.20 -8.44
C THR A 78 16.25 2.32 -9.65
N GLY A 79 15.56 2.86 -10.65
CA GLY A 79 15.07 2.06 -11.77
C GLY A 79 13.83 1.23 -11.44
N ALA A 80 13.14 1.53 -10.34
CA ALA A 80 11.96 0.81 -9.90
C ALA A 80 10.87 0.76 -10.97
N ILE A 81 10.24 -0.39 -11.12
CA ILE A 81 9.14 -0.59 -12.05
C ILE A 81 7.84 -0.06 -11.42
N LEU A 82 7.10 0.76 -12.17
CA LEU A 82 5.78 1.22 -11.77
C LEU A 82 4.73 0.15 -12.04
N VAL A 83 3.94 -0.18 -11.02
CA VAL A 83 2.85 -1.15 -11.07
C VAL A 83 1.57 -0.48 -10.60
N SER A 84 0.66 -0.17 -11.52
CA SER A 84 -0.58 0.55 -11.20
C SER A 84 -1.69 0.22 -12.19
N ASN A 85 -2.89 0.81 -12.00
CA ASN A 85 -3.89 0.76 -13.05
C ASN A 85 -3.42 1.59 -14.28
N PHE A 86 -3.96 1.25 -15.45
CA PHE A 86 -3.54 1.81 -16.74
C PHE A 86 -3.60 3.34 -16.77
N ASP A 87 -4.71 3.93 -16.30
CA ASP A 87 -4.91 5.38 -16.35
C ASP A 87 -3.97 6.12 -15.39
N LEU A 88 -3.73 5.56 -14.19
CA LEU A 88 -2.75 6.11 -13.25
C LEU A 88 -1.34 6.04 -13.81
N ASN A 89 -0.99 4.92 -14.44
CA ASN A 89 0.31 4.75 -15.09
C ASN A 89 0.53 5.84 -16.14
N ALA A 90 -0.41 6.02 -17.06
CA ALA A 90 -0.34 7.05 -18.10
C ALA A 90 -0.27 8.47 -17.50
N ALA A 91 -1.04 8.76 -16.46
CA ALA A 91 -1.03 10.05 -15.79
C ALA A 91 0.30 10.32 -15.04
N MET A 92 0.86 9.32 -14.39
CA MET A 92 2.19 9.44 -13.72
C MET A 92 3.31 9.71 -14.73
N ILE A 93 3.27 9.09 -15.90
CA ILE A 93 4.25 9.37 -16.98
C ILE A 93 4.04 10.78 -17.51
N SER A 94 2.85 11.09 -18.01
CA SER A 94 2.57 12.32 -18.76
C SER A 94 2.57 13.58 -17.89
N THR A 95 2.10 13.48 -16.66
CA THR A 95 1.91 14.63 -15.75
C THR A 95 3.04 14.78 -14.75
N LEU A 96 3.46 13.66 -14.11
CA LEU A 96 4.47 13.70 -13.04
C LEU A 96 5.88 13.38 -13.53
N GLY A 97 6.03 12.85 -14.76
CA GLY A 97 7.33 12.55 -15.38
C GLY A 97 7.99 11.29 -14.80
N TYR A 98 7.18 10.28 -14.46
CA TYR A 98 7.71 8.95 -14.17
C TYR A 98 8.39 8.39 -15.45
N PRO A 99 9.57 7.71 -15.35
CA PRO A 99 10.26 7.22 -16.54
C PRO A 99 9.43 6.17 -17.29
N GLU A 100 9.10 6.45 -18.56
CA GLU A 100 8.25 5.58 -19.39
C GLU A 100 8.83 4.16 -19.55
N ALA A 101 10.17 4.04 -19.64
CA ALA A 101 10.85 2.74 -19.74
C ALA A 101 10.65 1.82 -18.52
N GLN A 102 10.16 2.36 -17.41
CA GLN A 102 9.89 1.64 -16.15
C GLN A 102 8.38 1.42 -15.91
N ALA A 103 7.56 1.67 -16.93
CA ALA A 103 6.10 1.70 -16.81
C ALA A 103 5.45 1.08 -18.05
N SER A 104 5.73 -0.22 -18.29
CA SER A 104 5.25 -0.95 -19.47
C SER A 104 3.80 -1.42 -19.32
N ASN A 105 3.18 -1.81 -20.43
CA ASN A 105 1.84 -2.45 -20.41
C ASN A 105 1.82 -3.76 -19.61
N GLU A 106 2.95 -4.45 -19.49
CA GLU A 106 3.05 -5.70 -18.73
C GLU A 106 2.99 -5.48 -17.21
N THR A 107 3.20 -4.25 -16.76
CA THR A 107 3.17 -3.84 -15.35
C THR A 107 1.95 -2.98 -15.01
N THR A 108 1.03 -2.81 -15.96
CA THR A 108 -0.25 -2.13 -15.78
C THR A 108 -1.40 -3.11 -15.77
N GLY A 109 -2.41 -2.81 -14.96
CA GLY A 109 -3.63 -3.61 -14.89
C GLY A 109 -4.88 -2.74 -14.80
N HIS A 110 -5.98 -3.36 -14.47
CA HIS A 110 -7.24 -2.71 -14.12
C HIS A 110 -7.91 -3.46 -12.98
N LEU A 111 -8.98 -2.88 -12.44
CA LEU A 111 -9.84 -3.53 -11.44
C LEU A 111 -10.22 -4.95 -11.87
N GLY A 112 -9.97 -5.91 -10.98
CA GLY A 112 -10.19 -7.34 -11.21
C GLY A 112 -9.01 -8.07 -11.86
N GLY A 113 -8.02 -7.35 -12.42
CA GLY A 113 -6.82 -7.95 -13.00
C GLY A 113 -5.80 -8.36 -11.94
N GLU A 114 -5.02 -9.40 -12.22
CA GLU A 114 -3.86 -9.82 -11.44
C GLU A 114 -2.62 -9.85 -12.34
N LEU A 115 -1.54 -9.25 -11.88
CA LEU A 115 -0.23 -9.27 -12.53
C LEU A 115 0.69 -10.25 -11.83
N SER A 116 1.53 -10.96 -12.62
CA SER A 116 2.61 -11.81 -12.11
C SER A 116 3.94 -11.15 -12.44
N LEU A 117 4.69 -10.76 -11.42
CA LEU A 117 5.87 -9.90 -11.49
C LEU A 117 7.09 -10.59 -10.89
N LEU A 118 8.30 -10.14 -11.27
CA LEU A 118 9.56 -10.66 -10.74
C LEU A 118 9.64 -12.19 -10.84
N ASP A 119 9.44 -12.73 -12.03
CA ASP A 119 9.44 -14.17 -12.31
C ASP A 119 8.43 -14.97 -11.44
N GLY A 120 7.28 -14.36 -11.16
CA GLY A 120 6.21 -14.93 -10.36
C GLY A 120 6.47 -14.93 -8.85
N GLU A 121 7.47 -14.20 -8.38
CA GLU A 121 7.72 -14.01 -6.95
C GLU A 121 6.64 -13.14 -6.30
N VAL A 122 6.11 -12.18 -7.05
CA VAL A 122 5.10 -11.23 -6.59
C VAL A 122 3.90 -11.27 -7.51
N ARG A 123 2.71 -11.47 -6.96
CA ARG A 123 1.45 -11.25 -7.67
C ARG A 123 0.73 -10.07 -7.06
N VAL A 124 0.19 -9.20 -7.91
CA VAL A 124 -0.55 -8.02 -7.50
C VAL A 124 -1.90 -8.02 -8.17
N GLN A 125 -2.97 -8.10 -7.37
CA GLN A 125 -4.35 -7.97 -7.86
C GLN A 125 -4.89 -6.59 -7.48
N PHE A 126 -5.53 -5.94 -8.45
CA PHE A 126 -6.24 -4.67 -8.27
C PHE A 126 -7.68 -4.94 -7.87
N VAL A 127 -8.06 -4.53 -6.66
CA VAL A 127 -9.43 -4.65 -6.15
C VAL A 127 -10.08 -3.28 -6.02
N PRO A 128 -11.42 -3.17 -6.04
CA PRO A 128 -12.11 -1.89 -5.92
C PRO A 128 -11.74 -1.13 -4.65
N ALA A 129 -11.68 0.20 -4.78
CA ALA A 129 -11.67 1.15 -3.68
C ALA A 129 -12.65 2.29 -4.01
N TRP A 130 -13.40 2.74 -3.01
CA TRP A 130 -14.40 3.80 -3.20
C TRP A 130 -13.83 5.13 -2.77
N HIS A 131 -13.17 5.80 -3.70
CA HIS A 131 -12.47 7.06 -3.49
C HIS A 131 -12.31 7.82 -4.81
N GLY A 132 -11.60 8.94 -4.81
CA GLY A 132 -11.18 9.68 -6.01
C GLY A 132 -9.77 9.28 -6.44
N SER A 133 -9.39 9.64 -7.68
CA SER A 133 -8.01 9.47 -8.15
C SER A 133 -7.69 10.55 -9.17
N SER A 134 -6.73 11.40 -8.83
CA SER A 134 -6.16 12.40 -9.73
C SER A 134 -4.70 12.64 -9.40
N VAL A 135 -3.90 12.98 -10.40
CA VAL A 135 -2.54 13.47 -10.22
C VAL A 135 -2.49 14.96 -10.45
N GLN A 136 -1.59 15.64 -9.75
CA GLN A 136 -1.37 17.07 -9.87
C GLN A 136 0.13 17.34 -9.82
N ARG A 137 0.65 18.14 -10.75
CA ARG A 137 2.10 18.41 -10.85
C ARG A 137 2.59 19.27 -9.69
N ASP A 138 1.81 20.27 -9.35
CA ASP A 138 2.05 21.24 -8.29
C ASP A 138 0.71 21.78 -7.79
N GLU A 139 0.69 22.53 -6.69
CA GLU A 139 -0.53 23.01 -6.03
C GLU A 139 -1.40 23.91 -6.93
N ASP A 140 -0.81 24.59 -7.90
CA ASP A 140 -1.51 25.52 -8.81
C ASP A 140 -1.97 24.84 -10.10
N ALA A 141 -1.50 23.61 -10.39
CA ALA A 141 -1.87 22.90 -11.60
C ALA A 141 -3.29 22.33 -11.51
N THR A 142 -3.98 22.22 -12.65
CA THR A 142 -5.26 21.53 -12.72
C THR A 142 -5.07 20.04 -12.48
N PRO A 143 -5.81 19.41 -11.55
CA PRO A 143 -5.77 17.98 -11.36
C PRO A 143 -6.16 17.22 -12.63
N VAL A 144 -5.39 16.17 -12.95
CA VAL A 144 -5.63 15.27 -14.09
C VAL A 144 -6.20 13.97 -13.56
N TYR A 145 -7.31 13.51 -14.12
CA TYR A 145 -7.91 12.22 -13.78
C TYR A 145 -6.89 11.08 -13.97
N ALA A 146 -6.81 10.18 -13.00
CA ALA A 146 -5.82 9.12 -12.93
C ALA A 146 -6.45 7.73 -12.71
N GLY A 147 -7.57 7.48 -13.37
CA GLY A 147 -8.27 6.19 -13.30
C GLY A 147 -9.02 5.96 -11.99
N SER A 148 -9.55 4.77 -11.84
CA SER A 148 -10.23 4.36 -10.62
C SER A 148 -9.22 4.08 -9.50
N PRO A 149 -9.47 4.52 -8.26
CA PRO A 149 -8.64 4.11 -7.12
C PRO A 149 -8.75 2.60 -6.90
N THR A 150 -7.68 2.02 -6.37
CA THR A 150 -7.60 0.57 -6.15
C THR A 150 -7.10 0.26 -4.74
N GLY A 151 -7.62 -0.82 -4.16
CA GLY A 151 -6.88 -1.58 -3.18
C GLY A 151 -5.95 -2.57 -3.88
N LEU A 152 -4.91 -3.02 -3.21
CA LEU A 152 -3.93 -3.95 -3.74
C LEU A 152 -3.86 -5.21 -2.88
N ILE A 153 -4.03 -6.39 -3.50
CA ILE A 153 -3.72 -7.67 -2.86
C ILE A 153 -2.37 -8.12 -3.40
N VAL A 154 -1.36 -8.06 -2.55
CA VAL A 154 0.01 -8.46 -2.86
C VAL A 154 0.26 -9.84 -2.28
N THR A 155 0.42 -10.85 -3.15
CA THR A 155 0.73 -12.23 -2.75
C THR A 155 2.20 -12.52 -3.05
N LEU A 156 2.96 -12.89 -2.04
CA LEU A 156 4.38 -13.20 -2.16
C LEU A 156 4.59 -14.71 -2.25
N ARG A 157 5.36 -15.17 -3.23
CA ARG A 157 5.77 -16.58 -3.30
C ARG A 157 6.64 -16.92 -2.09
N ASN A 158 6.21 -17.92 -1.30
CA ASN A 158 6.83 -18.29 -0.02
C ASN A 158 6.76 -17.20 1.07
N GLY A 159 5.75 -16.35 1.01
CA GLY A 159 5.51 -15.29 1.96
C GLY A 159 4.01 -15.02 2.16
N PRO A 160 3.66 -13.95 2.90
CA PRO A 160 2.29 -13.60 3.20
C PRO A 160 1.54 -13.03 2.00
N THR A 161 0.21 -13.06 2.09
CA THR A 161 -0.71 -12.26 1.28
C THR A 161 -1.13 -11.02 2.06
N ILE A 162 -0.83 -9.85 1.51
CA ILE A 162 -1.06 -8.55 2.11
C ILE A 162 -2.15 -7.81 1.33
N TYR A 163 -3.19 -7.36 2.01
CA TYR A 163 -4.21 -6.49 1.44
C TYR A 163 -4.03 -5.07 1.93
N HIS A 164 -3.58 -4.18 1.05
CA HIS A 164 -3.58 -2.73 1.28
C HIS A 164 -4.87 -2.16 0.71
N THR A 165 -5.72 -1.59 1.56
CA THR A 165 -7.05 -1.12 1.13
C THR A 165 -7.01 0.06 0.16
N GLY A 166 -5.87 0.77 0.11
CA GLY A 166 -5.84 2.12 -0.43
C GLY A 166 -6.75 3.03 0.40
N ASP A 167 -7.08 4.17 -0.17
CA ASP A 167 -8.11 5.04 0.37
C ASP A 167 -9.47 4.57 -0.12
N THR A 168 -10.37 4.30 0.81
CA THR A 168 -11.70 3.77 0.48
C THR A 168 -12.72 4.01 1.59
N ASP A 169 -13.99 4.03 1.21
CA ASP A 169 -15.09 3.76 2.13
C ASP A 169 -15.31 2.24 2.26
N LEU A 170 -16.16 1.84 3.21
CA LEU A 170 -16.67 0.49 3.39
C LEU A 170 -17.67 0.16 2.27
N PHE A 171 -17.53 -1.02 1.66
CA PHE A 171 -18.51 -1.55 0.72
C PHE A 171 -18.68 -3.07 0.92
N SER A 172 -19.85 -3.59 0.56
CA SER A 172 -20.25 -4.98 0.84
C SER A 172 -19.33 -6.00 0.17
N ASP A 173 -18.84 -5.69 -1.02
CA ASP A 173 -18.08 -6.62 -1.85
C ASP A 173 -16.65 -6.84 -1.34
N MET A 174 -16.20 -6.10 -0.31
CA MET A 174 -15.01 -6.49 0.47
C MET A 174 -15.13 -7.92 1.00
N ALA A 175 -16.36 -8.42 1.23
CA ALA A 175 -16.59 -9.81 1.62
C ALA A 175 -16.15 -10.85 0.56
N LEU A 176 -16.02 -10.43 -0.70
CA LEU A 176 -15.54 -11.31 -1.77
C LEU A 176 -14.02 -11.60 -1.66
N VAL A 177 -13.27 -10.70 -1.06
CA VAL A 177 -11.81 -10.88 -0.88
C VAL A 177 -11.52 -12.23 -0.21
N LYS A 178 -12.17 -12.54 0.91
CA LYS A 178 -11.95 -13.81 1.62
C LYS A 178 -12.39 -15.07 0.87
N ARG A 179 -13.17 -14.93 -0.19
CA ARG A 179 -13.58 -16.08 -1.01
C ARG A 179 -12.48 -16.53 -1.97
N PHE A 180 -11.60 -15.60 -2.34
CA PHE A 180 -10.56 -15.83 -3.33
C PHE A 180 -9.15 -15.78 -2.72
N HIS A 181 -9.01 -15.11 -1.55
CA HIS A 181 -7.72 -14.92 -0.89
C HIS A 181 -7.80 -15.21 0.60
N LYS A 182 -6.75 -15.83 1.13
CA LYS A 182 -6.47 -15.86 2.57
C LYS A 182 -5.55 -14.69 2.88
N ILE A 183 -6.09 -13.65 3.51
CA ILE A 183 -5.33 -12.44 3.83
C ILE A 183 -4.58 -12.65 5.15
N ASP A 184 -3.25 -12.58 5.10
CA ASP A 184 -2.40 -12.66 6.29
C ASP A 184 -2.31 -11.32 6.99
N VAL A 185 -2.16 -10.22 6.24
CA VAL A 185 -2.11 -8.85 6.77
C VAL A 185 -3.03 -7.94 5.98
N MET A 186 -3.89 -7.21 6.69
CA MET A 186 -4.72 -6.15 6.12
C MET A 186 -4.21 -4.79 6.63
N LEU A 187 -3.77 -3.95 5.69
CA LEU A 187 -3.40 -2.55 5.93
C LEU A 187 -4.65 -1.71 5.65
N VAL A 188 -5.30 -1.21 6.70
CA VAL A 188 -6.65 -0.61 6.61
C VAL A 188 -6.65 0.85 6.98
N CYS A 189 -7.18 1.71 6.11
CA CYS A 189 -7.36 3.13 6.39
C CYS A 189 -8.41 3.34 7.49
N ILE A 190 -8.09 4.24 8.44
CA ILE A 190 -8.96 4.53 9.59
C ILE A 190 -9.13 6.02 9.87
N GLY A 191 -8.59 6.90 9.00
CA GLY A 191 -8.47 8.34 9.27
C GLY A 191 -9.79 9.07 9.40
N ASP A 192 -10.90 8.50 8.91
CA ASP A 192 -12.18 9.21 8.75
C ASP A 192 -12.03 10.39 7.77
N HIS A 193 -12.95 11.32 7.72
CA HIS A 193 -12.98 12.50 6.86
C HIS A 193 -12.84 12.19 5.36
N PHE A 194 -11.70 11.63 4.92
CA PHE A 194 -11.45 11.27 3.52
C PHE A 194 -11.60 9.77 3.23
N THR A 195 -11.55 8.92 4.26
CA THR A 195 -11.59 7.46 4.16
C THR A 195 -12.57 6.84 5.15
N MET A 196 -12.54 5.52 5.31
CA MET A 196 -13.26 4.89 6.43
C MET A 196 -12.80 5.47 7.76
N GLY A 197 -13.78 5.70 8.66
CA GLY A 197 -13.48 5.86 10.07
C GLY A 197 -13.37 4.50 10.78
N PRO A 198 -12.91 4.46 12.05
CA PRO A 198 -12.64 3.23 12.80
C PRO A 198 -13.79 2.21 12.86
N ALA A 199 -15.04 2.67 12.96
CA ALA A 199 -16.20 1.79 13.01
C ALA A 199 -16.43 1.03 11.69
N ARG A 200 -16.28 1.72 10.54
CA ARG A 200 -16.38 1.14 9.21
C ARG A 200 -15.18 0.24 8.91
N ALA A 201 -13.99 0.64 9.31
CA ALA A 201 -12.79 -0.17 9.17
C ALA A 201 -12.90 -1.49 9.95
N ALA A 202 -13.44 -1.47 11.17
CA ALA A 202 -13.69 -2.71 11.93
C ALA A 202 -14.74 -3.62 11.26
N GLU A 203 -15.72 -3.08 10.54
CA GLU A 203 -16.64 -3.88 9.73
C GLU A 203 -15.95 -4.45 8.49
N ALA A 204 -15.10 -3.67 7.81
CA ALA A 204 -14.26 -4.17 6.71
C ALA A 204 -13.37 -5.35 7.17
N VAL A 205 -12.74 -5.25 8.34
CA VAL A 205 -11.97 -6.36 8.94
C VAL A 205 -12.84 -7.61 9.14
N LYS A 206 -14.07 -7.45 9.60
CA LYS A 206 -15.02 -8.57 9.77
C LYS A 206 -15.41 -9.19 8.41
N LEU A 207 -15.57 -8.37 7.37
CA LEU A 207 -15.88 -8.86 6.02
C LEU A 207 -14.72 -9.63 5.40
N VAL A 208 -13.50 -9.10 5.51
CA VAL A 208 -12.26 -9.67 4.90
C VAL A 208 -11.71 -10.84 5.73
N THR A 209 -11.84 -10.81 7.05
CA THR A 209 -11.33 -11.83 8.00
C THR A 209 -9.81 -12.06 7.92
N PRO A 210 -8.95 -11.03 7.92
CA PRO A 210 -7.50 -11.19 7.87
C PRO A 210 -6.96 -11.86 9.14
N ASN A 211 -5.71 -12.36 9.10
CA ASN A 211 -5.05 -12.87 10.30
C ASN A 211 -4.53 -11.72 11.19
N MET A 212 -4.00 -10.66 10.57
CA MET A 212 -3.47 -9.46 11.24
C MET A 212 -4.06 -8.19 10.61
N VAL A 213 -4.27 -7.17 11.41
CA VAL A 213 -4.77 -5.85 11.00
C VAL A 213 -3.78 -4.78 11.42
N VAL A 214 -3.29 -3.99 10.49
CA VAL A 214 -2.46 -2.82 10.74
C VAL A 214 -3.24 -1.59 10.29
N PRO A 215 -3.58 -0.66 11.19
CA PRO A 215 -4.23 0.59 10.83
C PRO A 215 -3.25 1.54 10.14
N MET A 216 -3.76 2.29 9.16
CA MET A 216 -3.02 3.30 8.42
C MET A 216 -3.88 4.53 8.12
N HIS A 217 -3.30 5.53 7.47
CA HIS A 217 -3.96 6.76 7.01
C HIS A 217 -4.61 7.54 8.17
N TYR A 218 -3.87 7.73 9.28
CA TYR A 218 -4.31 8.49 10.45
C TYR A 218 -3.16 9.32 11.04
N GLY A 219 -3.50 10.37 11.79
CA GLY A 219 -2.55 11.18 12.54
C GLY A 219 -1.60 12.06 11.71
N THR A 220 -1.70 12.05 10.38
CA THR A 220 -0.83 12.85 9.49
C THR A 220 -1.36 14.27 9.32
N PHE A 221 -2.68 14.42 9.23
CA PHE A 221 -3.37 15.70 9.11
C PHE A 221 -4.36 15.90 10.26
N PRO A 222 -4.57 17.14 10.75
CA PRO A 222 -5.50 17.40 11.85
C PRO A 222 -6.95 16.96 11.59
N VAL A 223 -7.38 16.92 10.34
CA VAL A 223 -8.72 16.50 9.92
C VAL A 223 -8.94 14.99 10.01
N LEU A 224 -7.87 14.19 10.08
CA LEU A 224 -7.94 12.75 10.24
C LEU A 224 -8.21 12.41 11.70
N THR A 225 -9.49 12.32 12.07
CA THR A 225 -9.95 12.19 13.46
C THR A 225 -9.96 10.75 13.98
N GLY A 226 -9.85 9.77 13.08
CA GLY A 226 -9.79 8.36 13.45
C GLY A 226 -8.48 8.01 14.16
N THR A 227 -8.56 7.19 15.23
CA THR A 227 -7.39 6.77 15.99
C THR A 227 -7.32 5.26 16.18
N PRO A 228 -6.12 4.70 16.44
CA PRO A 228 -5.96 3.28 16.75
C PRO A 228 -6.79 2.81 17.95
N GLU A 229 -6.92 3.63 19.00
CA GLU A 229 -7.71 3.30 20.19
C GLU A 229 -9.21 3.24 19.86
N MET A 230 -9.68 4.07 18.92
CA MET A 230 -11.06 3.99 18.43
C MET A 230 -11.27 2.69 17.64
N LEU A 231 -10.32 2.31 16.79
CA LEU A 231 -10.37 1.04 16.05
C LEU A 231 -10.36 -0.16 17.02
N GLU A 232 -9.49 -0.17 18.02
CA GLU A 232 -9.40 -1.24 19.01
C GLU A 232 -10.76 -1.45 19.73
N ARG A 233 -11.40 -0.35 20.15
CA ARG A 233 -12.75 -0.41 20.76
C ARG A 233 -13.79 -1.02 19.81
N GLU A 234 -13.74 -0.66 18.53
CA GLU A 234 -14.69 -1.19 17.53
C GLU A 234 -14.41 -2.66 17.19
N LEU A 235 -13.15 -3.08 17.13
CA LEU A 235 -12.76 -4.48 16.97
C LEU A 235 -13.17 -5.32 18.18
N LYS A 236 -13.02 -4.79 19.40
CA LYS A 236 -13.44 -5.46 20.64
C LYS A 236 -14.95 -5.74 20.67
N LYS A 237 -15.79 -4.80 20.21
CA LYS A 237 -17.24 -5.04 20.08
C LYS A 237 -17.56 -6.22 19.16
N ARG A 238 -16.66 -6.55 18.22
CA ARG A 238 -16.78 -7.63 17.25
C ARG A 238 -15.98 -8.88 17.60
N LYS A 239 -15.28 -8.89 18.77
CA LYS A 239 -14.37 -9.96 19.21
C LYS A 239 -13.22 -10.22 18.23
N LEU A 240 -12.66 -9.16 17.66
CA LEU A 240 -11.59 -9.16 16.66
C LEU A 240 -10.34 -8.42 17.13
N GLU A 241 -10.28 -7.94 18.38
CA GLU A 241 -9.18 -7.14 18.92
C GLU A 241 -7.82 -7.87 18.89
N SER A 242 -7.83 -9.19 19.00
CA SER A 242 -6.60 -10.02 18.96
C SER A 242 -5.88 -9.98 17.60
N LYS A 243 -6.55 -9.48 16.57
CA LYS A 243 -5.97 -9.32 15.21
C LYS A 243 -5.19 -8.01 15.07
N LEU A 244 -5.42 -7.03 15.95
CA LEU A 244 -4.84 -5.70 15.84
C LEU A 244 -3.34 -5.71 16.15
N ARG A 245 -2.54 -5.20 15.22
CA ARG A 245 -1.11 -4.93 15.37
C ARG A 245 -0.85 -3.45 15.15
N LEU A 246 -0.57 -2.73 16.21
CA LEU A 246 -0.14 -1.34 16.12
C LEU A 246 1.35 -1.29 15.80
N MET A 247 1.70 -0.60 14.73
CA MET A 247 3.08 -0.31 14.35
C MET A 247 3.43 1.13 14.73
N LYS A 248 4.68 1.35 15.11
CA LYS A 248 5.24 2.70 15.20
C LYS A 248 5.72 3.15 13.82
N ILE A 249 5.66 4.45 13.54
CA ILE A 249 6.20 5.00 12.30
C ILE A 249 7.70 4.71 12.23
N GLY A 250 8.15 4.13 11.12
CA GLY A 250 9.50 3.65 10.91
C GLY A 250 9.80 2.26 11.51
N GLU A 251 8.81 1.60 12.13
CA GLU A 251 8.97 0.23 12.62
C GLU A 251 8.95 -0.77 11.46
N THR A 252 9.82 -1.77 11.57
CA THR A 252 9.82 -2.97 10.72
C THR A 252 9.39 -4.17 11.54
N ILE A 253 8.43 -4.92 11.04
CA ILE A 253 8.01 -6.22 11.60
C ILE A 253 8.34 -7.34 10.63
N THR A 254 8.53 -8.52 11.17
CA THR A 254 8.66 -9.77 10.41
C THR A 254 7.29 -10.44 10.28
N LEU A 255 7.00 -10.98 9.09
CA LEU A 255 5.74 -11.61 8.73
C LEU A 255 5.92 -13.10 8.45
#